data_4ff6fea5737739936b36c2533079e87d
#
_entry.id   4ff6fea5737739936b36c2533079e87d
#
_cell.length_a   1.000
_cell.length_b   1.000
_cell.length_c   1.000
_cell.angle_alpha   90.00
_cell.angle_beta   90.00
_cell.angle_gamma   90.00
#
_symmetry.space_group_name_H-M   'P 1'
#
loop_
_entity.id
_entity.type
_entity.pdbx_description
1 polymer ?
#
loop_
_entity_poly.entity_id
_entity_poly.type
_entity_poly.pdbx_seq_one_letter_code
_entity_poly.pdbx_strand_id
1 'polypeptide(L)'
;MDKTIDKIVRHADYSEKAIERYLAARVKELGGLCLKYSNAGMVGFPDRVCLFPGGATEWIELKSKGEKPRPIQLVRFKQMDSIGHPVYVCDSKESIDRVLTKYEGGR
;
A
#
# COMPACT_ATOMS: atom_id res chain seq x y z
N MET A 1 -24.44 -21.03 -0.56
CA MET A 1 -24.43 -19.62 -0.94
C MET A 1 -24.45 -19.47 -2.45
N ASP A 2 -25.16 -18.49 -2.95
CA ASP A 2 -25.25 -18.17 -4.37
C ASP A 2 -23.86 -17.76 -4.90
N LYS A 3 -23.47 -18.33 -6.03
CA LYS A 3 -22.18 -18.01 -6.67
C LYS A 3 -22.05 -16.54 -7.02
N THR A 4 -23.16 -15.88 -7.36
CA THR A 4 -23.16 -14.46 -7.69
C THR A 4 -22.81 -13.62 -6.48
N ILE A 5 -23.32 -13.96 -5.31
CA ILE A 5 -23.01 -13.26 -4.07
C ILE A 5 -21.55 -13.45 -3.70
N ASP A 6 -21.03 -14.67 -3.82
CA ASP A 6 -19.60 -14.95 -3.56
C ASP A 6 -18.71 -14.13 -4.47
N LYS A 7 -19.07 -14.04 -5.75
CA LYS A 7 -18.30 -13.29 -6.73
C LYS A 7 -18.28 -11.79 -6.40
N ILE A 8 -19.44 -11.26 -5.99
CA ILE A 8 -19.55 -9.84 -5.62
C ILE A 8 -18.70 -9.53 -4.39
N VAL A 9 -18.78 -10.38 -3.37
CA VAL A 9 -18.00 -10.21 -2.14
C VAL A 9 -16.49 -10.22 -2.43
N ARG A 10 -16.05 -11.20 -3.24
CA ARG A 10 -14.63 -11.29 -3.60
C ARG A 10 -14.16 -10.08 -4.39
N HIS A 11 -15.00 -9.60 -5.31
CA HIS A 11 -14.66 -8.41 -6.08
C HIS A 11 -14.50 -7.18 -5.18
N ALA A 12 -15.42 -7.02 -4.21
CA ALA A 12 -15.36 -5.92 -3.24
C ALA A 12 -14.09 -5.99 -2.40
N ASP A 13 -13.64 -7.22 -2.03
CA ASP A 13 -12.42 -7.41 -1.24
C ASP A 13 -11.15 -7.03 -2.01
N TYR A 14 -11.20 -6.99 -3.33
CA TYR A 14 -10.06 -6.65 -4.17
C TYR A 14 -10.10 -5.22 -4.68
N SER A 15 -11.11 -4.43 -4.30
CA SER A 15 -11.17 -3.03 -4.70
C SER A 15 -10.06 -2.23 -4.03
N GLU A 16 -9.63 -1.18 -4.68
CA GLU A 16 -8.60 -0.30 -4.13
C GLU A 16 -9.03 0.27 -2.78
N LYS A 17 -10.32 0.61 -2.64
CA LYS A 17 -10.85 1.15 -1.39
C LYS A 17 -10.79 0.14 -0.24
N ALA A 18 -11.10 -1.13 -0.52
CA ALA A 18 -11.02 -2.18 0.50
C ALA A 18 -9.56 -2.41 0.92
N ILE A 19 -8.66 -2.38 -0.04
CA ILE A 19 -7.21 -2.54 0.22
C ILE A 19 -6.70 -1.35 1.02
N GLU A 20 -7.14 -0.13 0.71
CA GLU A 20 -6.79 1.08 1.45
C GLU A 20 -7.24 0.98 2.91
N ARG A 21 -8.47 0.53 3.15
CA ARG A 21 -8.98 0.36 4.51
C ARG A 21 -8.18 -0.66 5.29
N TYR A 22 -7.82 -1.76 4.63
CA TYR A 22 -7.02 -2.80 5.25
C TYR A 22 -5.66 -2.27 5.66
N LEU A 23 -4.98 -1.55 4.76
CA LEU A 23 -3.67 -0.95 5.07
C LEU A 23 -3.76 -0.03 6.28
N ALA A 24 -4.74 0.87 6.27
CA ALA A 24 -4.89 1.84 7.37
C ALA A 24 -5.12 1.14 8.71
N ALA A 25 -5.95 0.09 8.72
CA ALA A 25 -6.23 -0.66 9.94
C ALA A 25 -4.99 -1.40 10.44
N ARG A 26 -4.24 -2.05 9.52
CA ARG A 26 -3.03 -2.78 9.90
C ARG A 26 -1.95 -1.85 10.45
N VAL A 27 -1.74 -0.71 9.79
CA VAL A 27 -0.74 0.28 10.24
C VAL A 27 -1.12 0.80 11.63
N LYS A 28 -2.40 1.07 11.85
CA LYS A 28 -2.88 1.53 13.15
C LYS A 28 -2.64 0.48 14.24
N GLU A 29 -2.92 -0.79 13.95
CA GLU A 29 -2.66 -1.88 14.90
C GLU A 29 -1.19 -1.94 15.29
N LEU A 30 -0.30 -1.61 14.38
CA LEU A 30 1.15 -1.62 14.62
C LEU A 30 1.65 -0.33 15.26
N GLY A 31 0.74 0.57 15.63
CA GLY A 31 1.10 1.81 16.31
C GLY A 31 1.56 2.93 15.39
N GLY A 32 1.34 2.77 14.08
CA GLY A 32 1.81 3.73 13.07
C GLY A 32 0.73 4.66 12.56
N LEU A 33 1.14 5.51 11.63
CA LEU A 33 0.26 6.45 10.94
C LEU A 33 0.31 6.15 9.45
N CYS A 34 -0.86 5.97 8.83
CA CYS A 34 -0.96 5.76 7.39
C CYS A 34 -1.50 7.05 6.77
N LEU A 35 -0.69 7.71 5.98
CA LEU A 35 -1.00 9.03 5.44
C LEU A 35 -1.14 8.99 3.92
N LYS A 36 -2.09 9.75 3.38
CA LYS A 36 -2.15 9.99 1.95
C LYS A 36 -1.04 10.96 1.58
N TYR A 37 -0.45 10.74 0.42
CA TYR A 37 0.60 11.64 -0.07
C TYR A 37 0.32 12.02 -1.52
N SER A 38 0.50 13.29 -1.82
CA SER A 38 0.49 13.78 -3.19
C SER A 38 1.45 14.95 -3.29
N ASN A 39 2.03 15.15 -4.47
CA ASN A 39 2.97 16.23 -4.71
C ASN A 39 2.68 16.84 -6.08
N ALA A 40 2.11 18.05 -6.08
CA ALA A 40 1.75 18.73 -7.31
C ALA A 40 2.98 19.20 -8.09
N GLY A 41 4.07 19.48 -7.40
CA GLY A 41 5.30 19.96 -8.03
C GLY A 41 6.16 18.87 -8.65
N MET A 42 5.94 17.62 -8.25
CA MET A 42 6.68 16.50 -8.80
C MET A 42 5.78 15.26 -8.78
N VAL A 43 5.29 14.87 -9.95
CA VAL A 43 4.31 13.80 -10.07
C VAL A 43 4.96 12.42 -10.01
N GLY A 44 4.14 11.39 -9.78
CA GLY A 44 4.56 9.99 -9.85
C GLY A 44 4.93 9.38 -8.52
N PHE A 45 4.83 10.10 -7.40
CA PHE A 45 5.08 9.52 -6.09
C PHE A 45 4.00 8.50 -5.71
N PRO A 46 4.33 7.56 -4.81
CA PRO A 46 3.31 6.65 -4.27
C PRO A 46 2.28 7.43 -3.46
N ASP A 47 1.09 6.88 -3.34
CA ASP A 47 -0.04 7.59 -2.73
C ASP A 47 -0.12 7.45 -1.21
N ARG A 48 0.71 6.61 -0.60
CA ARG A 48 0.71 6.43 0.86
C ARG A 48 2.12 6.48 1.42
N VAL A 49 2.24 7.14 2.57
CA VAL A 49 3.44 7.06 3.39
C VAL A 49 3.01 6.58 4.78
N CYS A 50 3.67 5.55 5.27
CA CYS A 50 3.34 4.93 6.56
C CYS A 50 4.51 5.15 7.51
N LEU A 51 4.21 5.74 8.66
CA LEU A 51 5.20 6.03 9.69
C LEU A 51 5.01 5.04 10.83
N PHE A 52 6.11 4.43 11.29
CA PHE A 52 6.05 3.40 12.32
C PHE A 52 6.84 3.78 13.56
N PRO A 53 6.50 3.23 14.72
CA PRO A 53 7.31 3.41 15.93
C PRO A 53 8.75 2.99 15.64
N GLY A 54 9.70 3.70 16.21
CA GLY A 54 11.11 3.41 15.99
C GLY A 54 11.73 4.17 14.82
N GLY A 55 10.92 4.97 14.12
CA GLY A 55 11.42 5.85 13.06
C GLY A 55 11.39 5.29 11.65
N ALA A 56 10.85 4.08 11.45
CA ALA A 56 10.76 3.51 10.12
C ALA A 56 9.65 4.16 9.30
N THR A 57 9.87 4.28 8.00
CA THR A 57 8.92 4.84 7.04
C THR A 57 8.79 3.88 5.86
N GLU A 58 7.56 3.63 5.42
CA GLU A 58 7.30 2.80 4.24
C GLU A 58 6.52 3.60 3.22
N TRP A 59 6.94 3.51 1.95
CA TRP A 59 6.23 4.13 0.83
C TRP A 59 5.43 3.04 0.12
N ILE A 60 4.12 3.25 -0.01
CA ILE A 60 3.22 2.25 -0.58
C ILE A 60 2.34 2.88 -1.64
N GLU A 61 2.29 2.22 -2.79
CA GLU A 61 1.36 2.56 -3.86
C GLU A 61 0.24 1.53 -3.85
N LEU A 62 -1.00 1.97 -3.67
CA LEU A 62 -2.15 1.08 -3.67
C LEU A 62 -2.76 1.00 -5.05
N LYS A 63 -3.10 -0.19 -5.47
CA LYS A 63 -3.75 -0.47 -6.75
C LYS A 63 -4.87 -1.47 -6.53
N SER A 64 -5.87 -1.45 -7.41
CA SER A 64 -6.85 -2.52 -7.46
C SER A 64 -6.17 -3.79 -7.92
N LYS A 65 -6.77 -4.94 -7.61
CA LYS A 65 -6.20 -6.24 -7.98
C LYS A 65 -5.86 -6.28 -9.47
N GLY A 66 -4.59 -6.56 -9.75
CA GLY A 66 -4.09 -6.71 -11.11
C GLY A 66 -3.74 -5.41 -11.83
N GLU A 67 -4.04 -4.26 -11.25
CA GLU A 67 -3.64 -2.99 -11.84
C GLU A 67 -2.16 -2.71 -11.60
N LYS A 68 -1.56 -1.97 -12.50
CA LYS A 68 -0.14 -1.67 -12.44
C LYS A 68 0.11 -0.17 -12.38
N PRO A 69 1.25 0.26 -11.81
CA PRO A 69 1.61 1.67 -11.80
C PRO A 69 1.75 2.23 -13.21
N ARG A 70 1.46 3.52 -13.35
CA ARG A 70 1.65 4.23 -14.61
C ARG A 70 3.15 4.41 -14.89
N PRO A 71 3.53 4.61 -16.17
CA PRO A 71 4.96 4.78 -16.52
C PRO A 71 5.67 5.86 -15.70
N ILE A 72 5.03 7.02 -15.46
CA ILE A 72 5.67 8.09 -14.69
C ILE A 72 5.90 7.66 -13.23
N GLN A 73 5.01 6.82 -12.68
CA GLN A 73 5.19 6.28 -11.35
C GLN A 73 6.38 5.34 -11.30
N LEU A 74 6.54 4.49 -12.31
CA LEU A 74 7.68 3.57 -12.37
C LEU A 74 9.01 4.33 -12.39
N VAL A 75 9.08 5.41 -13.15
CA VAL A 75 10.27 6.27 -13.19
C VAL A 75 10.56 6.83 -11.78
N ARG A 76 9.53 7.36 -11.14
CA ARG A 76 9.68 7.96 -9.81
C ARG A 76 10.09 6.93 -8.76
N PHE A 77 9.45 5.73 -8.81
CA PHE A 77 9.75 4.66 -7.85
C PHE A 77 11.19 4.19 -7.99
N LYS A 78 11.69 4.11 -9.23
CA LYS A 78 13.08 3.74 -9.48
C LYS A 78 14.04 4.77 -8.89
N GLN A 79 13.73 6.06 -9.04
CA GLN A 79 14.53 7.13 -8.44
C GLN A 79 14.56 7.01 -6.92
N MET A 80 13.39 6.78 -6.32
CA MET A 80 13.28 6.64 -4.86
C MET A 80 14.09 5.45 -4.36
N ASP A 81 13.98 4.31 -5.05
CA ASP A 81 14.72 3.12 -4.69
C ASP A 81 16.23 3.36 -4.76
N SER A 82 16.68 4.09 -5.78
CA SER A 82 18.11 4.37 -5.98
C SER A 82 18.73 5.20 -4.86
N ILE A 83 17.90 5.93 -4.12
CA ILE A 83 18.40 6.74 -2.98
C ILE A 83 17.96 6.14 -1.63
N GLY A 84 17.54 4.87 -1.63
CA GLY A 84 17.27 4.16 -0.38
C GLY A 84 15.83 4.22 0.11
N HIS A 85 14.88 4.63 -0.73
CA HIS A 85 13.47 4.73 -0.37
C HIS A 85 12.63 3.84 -1.28
N PRO A 86 12.64 2.52 -1.07
CA PRO A 86 11.89 1.61 -1.93
C PRO A 86 10.38 1.85 -1.83
N VAL A 87 9.69 1.60 -2.94
CA VAL A 87 8.23 1.70 -2.98
C VAL A 87 7.65 0.31 -3.18
N TYR A 88 6.66 -0.04 -2.37
CA TYR A 88 5.96 -1.31 -2.49
C TYR A 88 4.60 -1.07 -3.13
N VAL A 89 4.33 -1.81 -4.21
CA VAL A 89 3.03 -1.73 -4.89
C VAL A 89 2.16 -2.85 -4.32
N CYS A 90 1.05 -2.46 -3.70
CA CYS A 90 0.16 -3.41 -3.04
C CYS A 90 -1.20 -3.40 -3.72
N ASP A 91 -1.63 -4.55 -4.23
CA ASP A 91 -2.92 -4.73 -4.88
C ASP A 91 -3.78 -5.78 -4.17
N SER A 92 -3.38 -6.20 -2.97
CA SER A 92 -4.09 -7.22 -2.20
C SER A 92 -3.75 -7.09 -0.73
N LYS A 93 -4.58 -7.70 0.12
CA LYS A 93 -4.31 -7.78 1.55
C LYS A 93 -3.03 -8.56 1.82
N GLU A 94 -2.81 -9.62 1.05
CA GLU A 94 -1.61 -10.45 1.17
C GLU A 94 -0.34 -9.67 0.86
N SER A 95 -0.36 -8.81 -0.15
CA SER A 95 0.80 -7.99 -0.47
C SER A 95 1.10 -6.96 0.63
N ILE A 96 0.06 -6.41 1.26
CA ILE A 96 0.22 -5.52 2.41
C ILE A 96 0.84 -6.28 3.58
N ASP A 97 0.33 -7.47 3.88
CA ASP A 97 0.86 -8.27 4.98
C ASP A 97 2.33 -8.59 4.80
N ARG A 98 2.76 -8.89 3.57
CA ARG A 98 4.17 -9.15 3.29
C ARG A 98 5.06 -7.95 3.62
N VAL A 99 4.61 -6.75 3.28
CA VAL A 99 5.36 -5.52 3.60
C VAL A 99 5.42 -5.30 5.11
N LEU A 100 4.32 -5.54 5.82
CA LEU A 100 4.20 -5.21 7.23
C LEU A 100 4.73 -6.28 8.18
N THR A 101 5.05 -7.48 7.67
CA THR A 101 5.52 -8.59 8.49
C THR A 101 6.70 -8.20 9.38
N LYS A 102 7.62 -7.40 8.87
CA LYS A 102 8.80 -6.97 9.63
C LYS A 102 8.49 -6.13 10.86
N TYR A 103 7.26 -5.63 10.98
CA TYR A 103 6.84 -4.82 12.13
C TYR A 103 6.02 -5.60 13.13
N GLU A 104 5.71 -6.86 12.88
CA GLU A 104 4.77 -7.61 13.69
C GLU A 104 5.42 -8.38 14.85
N GLY A 105 6.57 -8.95 14.65
CA GLY A 105 7.19 -9.83 15.62
C GLY A 105 8.21 -9.18 16.55
N GLY A 106 8.46 -7.90 16.40
CA GLY A 106 9.55 -7.22 17.08
C GLY A 106 9.22 -6.60 18.42
N ARG A 107 8.09 -6.96 19.00
CA ARG A 107 7.65 -6.38 20.27
C ARG A 107 7.89 -7.29 21.43
#